data_147c75aee274e93f0347c788b07bccf1
#
_entry.id   147c75aee274e93f0347c788b07bccf1
#
_cell.length_a   1.000
_cell.length_b   1.000
_cell.length_c   1.000
_cell.angle_alpha   90.00
_cell.angle_beta   90.00
_cell.angle_gamma   90.00
#
_symmetry.space_group_name_H-M   'P 1'
#
loop_
_entity.id
_entity.type
_entity.pdbx_description
1 polymer ?
#
loop_
_entity_poly.entity_id
_entity_poly.type
_entity_poly.pdbx_seq_one_letter_code
_entity_poly.pdbx_strand_id
1 'polypeptide(L)'
;DFTDFSFHAVKNFTTAEGGAATWRDIPGIDNEEMYHQYQLYSLHGQSKDALAKTKVGAWEYDIVGPWYKCNMTDIMAAIGLKQFERYPGLMERRHQIIRKYDAMCDELGVKHLIHEGPDFCSSGHLYLTRIPGITTDQRQEIIVKLAEMGVSTNVHYKPLPMMTAYKAYGWDIQDFPNAFDYYHNLITLPLHTCLTDEDVDDV
;
A
#
# COMPACT_ATOMS: atom_id res chain seq x y z
N ASP A 1 16.50 -8.20 -0.42
CA ASP A 1 15.57 -9.14 -1.05
C ASP A 1 14.41 -9.53 -0.13
N PHE A 2 13.92 -8.55 0.64
CA PHE A 2 12.70 -8.65 1.44
C PHE A 2 11.58 -7.88 0.75
N THR A 3 10.35 -8.34 0.94
CA THR A 3 9.14 -7.64 0.50
C THR A 3 8.11 -7.68 1.62
N ASP A 4 7.64 -6.50 2.04
CA ASP A 4 6.59 -6.36 3.03
C ASP A 4 5.28 -5.96 2.34
N PHE A 5 4.22 -6.70 2.67
CA PHE A 5 2.87 -6.47 2.17
C PHE A 5 2.00 -5.91 3.29
N SER A 6 1.21 -4.91 2.97
CA SER A 6 0.14 -4.41 3.84
C SER A 6 -1.21 -4.96 3.40
N PHE A 7 -1.98 -5.50 4.35
CA PHE A 7 -3.35 -5.98 4.15
C PHE A 7 -4.39 -5.09 4.85
N HIS A 8 -4.00 -3.84 5.13
CA HIS A 8 -4.93 -2.83 5.66
C HIS A 8 -6.15 -2.65 4.75
N ALA A 9 -7.27 -2.20 5.33
CA ALA A 9 -8.59 -2.13 4.67
C ALA A 9 -8.64 -1.47 3.29
N VAL A 10 -7.77 -0.47 3.04
CA VAL A 10 -7.74 0.28 1.77
C VAL A 10 -6.85 -0.35 0.69
N LYS A 11 -6.18 -1.47 0.97
CA LYS A 11 -5.27 -2.12 0.01
C LYS A 11 -6.04 -2.96 -1.01
N ASN A 12 -5.39 -3.26 -2.14
CA ASN A 12 -5.97 -4.09 -3.21
C ASN A 12 -6.32 -5.51 -2.73
N PHE A 13 -5.52 -6.03 -1.80
CA PHE A 13 -5.76 -7.24 -1.04
C PHE A 13 -5.87 -6.85 0.43
N THR A 14 -6.92 -7.26 1.11
CA THR A 14 -7.17 -6.84 2.49
C THR A 14 -7.67 -7.96 3.38
N THR A 15 -7.23 -7.92 4.64
CA THR A 15 -7.77 -8.71 5.75
C THR A 15 -8.38 -7.79 6.83
N ALA A 16 -8.81 -6.58 6.47
CA ALA A 16 -9.13 -5.43 7.31
C ALA A 16 -7.88 -4.82 7.95
N GLU A 17 -7.15 -5.57 8.72
CA GLU A 17 -5.80 -5.30 9.23
C GLU A 17 -4.94 -6.55 9.01
N GLY A 18 -3.66 -6.35 8.73
CA GLY A 18 -2.71 -7.45 8.56
C GLY A 18 -1.57 -7.09 7.61
N GLY A 19 -0.71 -8.04 7.40
CA GLY A 19 0.42 -7.95 6.50
C GLY A 19 1.14 -9.28 6.35
N ALA A 20 2.10 -9.32 5.45
CA ALA A 20 3.01 -10.44 5.28
C ALA A 20 4.40 -9.92 4.92
N ALA A 21 5.42 -10.63 5.34
CA ALA A 21 6.78 -10.45 4.89
C ALA A 21 7.21 -11.70 4.10
N THR A 22 7.88 -11.49 2.99
CA THR A 22 8.48 -12.56 2.18
C THR A 22 9.93 -12.21 1.88
N TRP A 23 10.74 -13.23 1.66
CA TRP A 23 12.14 -13.05 1.29
C TRP A 23 12.59 -14.18 0.35
N ARG A 24 13.67 -13.92 -0.37
CA ARG A 24 14.38 -14.91 -1.15
C ARG A 24 15.48 -15.53 -0.31
N ASP A 25 15.98 -16.69 -0.73
CA ASP A 25 17.17 -17.26 -0.13
C ASP A 25 18.34 -16.29 -0.16
N ILE A 26 18.90 -16.00 1.01
CA ILE A 26 20.03 -15.07 1.18
C ILE A 26 21.23 -15.90 1.61
N PRO A 27 22.34 -15.88 0.86
CA PRO A 27 23.54 -16.63 1.23
C PRO A 27 24.01 -16.30 2.66
N GLY A 28 24.18 -17.32 3.48
CA GLY A 28 24.61 -17.18 4.86
C GLY A 28 23.50 -16.89 5.88
N ILE A 29 22.25 -16.84 5.45
CA ILE A 29 21.08 -16.73 6.34
C ILE A 29 20.27 -18.02 6.26
N ASP A 30 19.95 -18.60 7.41
CA ASP A 30 19.09 -19.78 7.53
C ASP A 30 17.62 -19.32 7.47
N ASN A 31 16.85 -19.82 6.51
CA ASN A 31 15.44 -19.48 6.33
C ASN A 31 14.56 -19.92 7.50
N GLU A 32 14.85 -21.06 8.10
CA GLU A 32 14.09 -21.57 9.26
C GLU A 32 14.33 -20.68 10.49
N GLU A 33 15.57 -20.26 10.71
CA GLU A 33 15.91 -19.30 11.78
C GLU A 33 15.25 -17.93 11.50
N MET A 34 15.28 -17.45 10.26
CA MET A 34 14.59 -16.20 9.87
C MET A 34 13.09 -16.29 10.17
N TYR A 35 12.44 -17.37 9.76
CA TYR A 35 11.02 -17.60 10.02
C TYR A 35 10.72 -17.66 11.51
N HIS A 36 11.56 -18.36 12.29
CA HIS A 36 11.45 -18.43 13.75
C HIS A 36 11.56 -17.04 14.40
N GLN A 37 12.50 -16.20 13.94
CA GLN A 37 12.62 -14.84 14.43
C GLN A 37 11.37 -13.99 14.14
N TYR A 38 10.79 -14.08 12.94
CA TYR A 38 9.52 -13.40 12.63
C TYR A 38 8.37 -13.87 13.53
N GLN A 39 8.29 -15.16 13.87
CA GLN A 39 7.31 -15.69 14.82
C GLN A 39 7.51 -15.08 16.21
N LEU A 40 8.74 -15.04 16.71
CA LEU A 40 9.07 -14.45 18.01
C LEU A 40 8.70 -12.95 18.03
N TYR A 41 9.08 -12.18 17.01
CA TYR A 41 8.78 -10.74 16.93
C TYR A 41 7.28 -10.45 16.86
N SER A 42 6.51 -11.29 16.18
CA SER A 42 5.05 -11.10 16.03
C SER A 42 4.23 -11.58 17.24
N LEU A 43 4.78 -12.47 18.06
CA LEU A 43 4.10 -13.07 19.20
C LEU A 43 4.82 -12.76 20.54
N HIS A 44 5.14 -11.51 20.78
CA HIS A 44 5.76 -10.98 22.02
C HIS A 44 6.93 -11.82 22.58
N GLY A 45 7.68 -12.48 21.73
CA GLY A 45 8.85 -13.28 22.10
C GLY A 45 8.52 -14.62 22.78
N GLN A 46 7.30 -15.12 22.64
CA GLN A 46 6.92 -16.40 23.22
C GLN A 46 7.65 -17.55 22.52
N SER A 47 8.41 -18.36 23.29
CA SER A 47 9.24 -19.45 22.77
C SER A 47 8.47 -20.65 22.21
N LYS A 48 7.16 -20.77 22.51
CA LYS A 48 6.28 -21.83 22.00
C LYS A 48 4.93 -21.22 21.62
N ASP A 49 4.48 -21.51 20.42
CA ASP A 49 3.11 -21.23 20.01
C ASP A 49 2.11 -22.28 20.58
N ALA A 50 0.82 -22.03 20.37
CA ALA A 50 -0.23 -22.94 20.87
C ALA A 50 -0.16 -24.34 20.22
N LEU A 51 0.38 -24.47 18.99
CA LEU A 51 0.49 -25.71 18.25
C LEU A 51 1.68 -26.56 18.72
N ALA A 52 2.76 -25.92 19.21
CA ALA A 52 3.92 -26.61 19.74
C ALA A 52 3.67 -27.27 21.11
N LYS A 53 2.54 -26.98 21.77
CA LYS A 53 2.12 -27.61 23.04
C LYS A 53 1.51 -28.99 22.82
N THR A 54 2.24 -29.88 22.15
CA THR A 54 1.74 -31.22 21.77
C THR A 54 1.73 -32.26 22.90
N LYS A 55 2.40 -32.00 24.02
CA LYS A 55 2.44 -32.92 25.17
C LYS A 55 1.39 -32.57 26.21
N VAL A 56 0.67 -33.55 26.68
CA VAL A 56 -0.30 -33.39 27.78
C VAL A 56 0.40 -32.79 28.98
N GLY A 57 -0.08 -31.66 29.51
CA GLY A 57 0.51 -30.96 30.64
C GLY A 57 1.67 -30.01 30.32
N ALA A 58 2.06 -29.82 29.06
CA ALA A 58 3.10 -28.89 28.64
C ALA A 58 2.57 -27.44 28.64
N TRP A 59 2.58 -26.81 29.79
CA TRP A 59 2.19 -25.41 29.97
C TRP A 59 3.36 -24.41 29.93
N GLU A 60 4.57 -24.88 30.19
CA GLU A 60 5.76 -24.03 30.34
C GLU A 60 6.21 -23.44 29.00
N TYR A 61 6.40 -22.14 28.99
CA TYR A 61 6.97 -21.36 27.90
C TYR A 61 7.82 -20.23 28.48
N ASP A 62 8.66 -19.63 27.66
CA ASP A 62 9.49 -18.49 28.05
C ASP A 62 9.18 -17.30 27.12
N ILE A 63 9.43 -16.09 27.59
CA ILE A 63 9.46 -14.85 26.83
C ILE A 63 10.92 -14.48 26.61
N VAL A 64 11.44 -14.83 25.44
CA VAL A 64 12.86 -14.65 25.12
C VAL A 64 13.22 -13.22 24.71
N GLY A 65 12.23 -12.34 24.49
CA GLY A 65 12.42 -10.93 24.21
C GLY A 65 11.12 -10.13 24.26
N PRO A 66 11.15 -8.84 24.64
CA PRO A 66 9.96 -7.99 24.83
C PRO A 66 9.51 -7.37 23.48
N TRP A 67 9.05 -8.18 22.55
CA TRP A 67 8.64 -7.73 21.22
C TRP A 67 7.13 -7.53 21.08
N TYR A 68 6.64 -7.40 19.85
CA TYR A 68 5.28 -7.00 19.54
C TYR A 68 4.28 -8.15 19.65
N LYS A 69 3.00 -7.81 19.78
CA LYS A 69 1.87 -8.73 19.65
C LYS A 69 1.08 -8.31 18.40
N CYS A 70 1.46 -8.85 17.24
CA CYS A 70 0.90 -8.48 15.93
C CYS A 70 0.69 -9.70 15.00
N ASN A 71 0.55 -10.90 15.56
CA ASN A 71 0.22 -12.09 14.79
C ASN A 71 -1.19 -11.97 14.17
N MET A 72 -1.34 -12.47 12.94
CA MET A 72 -2.63 -12.56 12.26
C MET A 72 -3.56 -13.53 13.01
N THR A 73 -4.84 -13.17 13.12
CA THR A 73 -5.87 -14.06 13.66
C THR A 73 -6.44 -14.97 12.58
N ASP A 74 -7.00 -16.12 12.96
CA ASP A 74 -7.65 -17.06 12.03
C ASP A 74 -8.82 -16.42 11.28
N ILE A 75 -9.53 -15.48 11.92
CA ILE A 75 -10.62 -14.72 11.28
C ILE A 75 -10.06 -13.87 10.13
N MET A 76 -8.98 -13.13 10.36
CA MET A 76 -8.32 -12.33 9.33
C MET A 76 -7.73 -13.22 8.22
N ALA A 77 -7.14 -14.35 8.60
CA ALA A 77 -6.61 -15.31 7.64
C ALA A 77 -7.72 -15.90 6.74
N ALA A 78 -8.88 -16.23 7.29
CA ALA A 78 -10.03 -16.71 6.52
C ALA A 78 -10.54 -15.66 5.52
N ILE A 79 -10.61 -14.39 5.92
CA ILE A 79 -10.92 -13.27 5.01
C ILE A 79 -9.87 -13.21 3.90
N GLY A 80 -8.57 -13.31 4.26
CA GLY A 80 -7.47 -13.28 3.33
C GLY A 80 -7.54 -14.38 2.27
N LEU A 81 -7.83 -15.61 2.67
CA LEU A 81 -8.01 -16.72 1.73
C LEU A 81 -9.10 -16.41 0.70
N LYS A 82 -10.22 -15.84 1.15
CA LYS A 82 -11.33 -15.47 0.26
C LYS A 82 -11.00 -14.28 -0.64
N GLN A 83 -10.25 -13.31 -0.14
CA GLN A 83 -9.75 -12.19 -0.94
C GLN A 83 -8.76 -12.69 -2.00
N PHE A 84 -7.90 -13.66 -1.66
CA PHE A 84 -6.92 -14.22 -2.57
C PHE A 84 -7.56 -14.92 -3.78
N GLU A 85 -8.65 -15.68 -3.57
CA GLU A 85 -9.44 -16.28 -4.65
C GLU A 85 -9.98 -15.22 -5.64
N ARG A 86 -10.36 -14.04 -5.13
CA ARG A 86 -10.94 -12.94 -5.93
C ARG A 86 -9.90 -12.02 -6.55
N TYR A 87 -8.66 -12.07 -6.06
CA TYR A 87 -7.62 -11.10 -6.38
C TYR A 87 -7.35 -10.94 -7.88
N PRO A 88 -7.27 -12.02 -8.70
CA PRO A 88 -7.06 -11.85 -10.15
C PRO A 88 -8.14 -10.99 -10.83
N GLY A 89 -9.41 -11.19 -10.49
CA GLY A 89 -10.51 -10.39 -11.03
C GLY A 89 -10.50 -8.93 -10.56
N LEU A 90 -10.12 -8.70 -9.30
CA LEU A 90 -9.96 -7.34 -8.76
C LEU A 90 -8.83 -6.59 -9.47
N MET A 91 -7.73 -7.27 -9.76
CA MET A 91 -6.60 -6.70 -10.49
C MET A 91 -6.96 -6.37 -11.93
N GLU A 92 -7.63 -7.29 -12.64
CA GLU A 92 -8.07 -7.05 -14.01
C GLU A 92 -8.99 -5.82 -14.10
N ARG A 93 -9.96 -5.68 -13.17
CA ARG A 93 -10.82 -4.48 -13.14
C ARG A 93 -10.03 -3.20 -12.93
N ARG A 94 -9.05 -3.18 -12.04
CA ARG A 94 -8.17 -2.01 -11.84
C ARG A 94 -7.43 -1.64 -13.11
N HIS A 95 -6.84 -2.61 -13.80
CA HIS A 95 -6.12 -2.37 -15.05
C HIS A 95 -7.04 -1.89 -16.18
N GLN A 96 -8.29 -2.35 -16.25
CA GLN A 96 -9.28 -1.79 -17.19
C GLN A 96 -9.52 -0.30 -16.95
N ILE A 97 -9.71 0.11 -15.69
CA ILE A 97 -9.87 1.53 -15.31
C ILE A 97 -8.62 2.32 -15.63
N ILE A 98 -7.44 1.80 -15.28
CA ILE A 98 -6.14 2.44 -15.56
C ILE A 98 -6.00 2.73 -17.05
N ARG A 99 -6.27 1.76 -17.93
CA ARG A 99 -6.17 1.95 -19.39
C ARG A 99 -7.10 3.06 -19.91
N LYS A 100 -8.30 3.22 -19.35
CA LYS A 100 -9.20 4.33 -19.68
C LYS A 100 -8.61 5.67 -19.24
N TYR A 101 -8.12 5.74 -18.01
CA TYR A 101 -7.49 6.96 -17.48
C TYR A 101 -6.20 7.32 -18.22
N ASP A 102 -5.38 6.35 -18.61
CA ASP A 102 -4.17 6.59 -19.42
C ASP A 102 -4.52 7.27 -20.72
N ALA A 103 -5.53 6.76 -21.46
CA ALA A 103 -5.99 7.33 -22.71
C ALA A 103 -6.50 8.78 -22.53
N MET A 104 -7.28 9.05 -21.49
CA MET A 104 -7.75 10.40 -21.15
C MET A 104 -6.58 11.34 -20.80
N CYS A 105 -5.67 10.89 -19.95
CA CYS A 105 -4.51 11.71 -19.55
C CYS A 105 -3.61 12.06 -20.75
N ASP A 106 -3.39 11.12 -21.65
CA ASP A 106 -2.62 11.33 -22.87
C ASP A 106 -3.28 12.38 -23.79
N GLU A 107 -4.60 12.31 -23.96
CA GLU A 107 -5.37 13.27 -24.75
C GLU A 107 -5.31 14.68 -24.15
N LEU A 108 -5.39 14.79 -22.82
CA LEU A 108 -5.37 16.07 -22.10
C LEU A 108 -3.95 16.60 -21.82
N GLY A 109 -2.90 15.84 -22.13
CA GLY A 109 -1.52 16.20 -21.82
C GLY A 109 -1.21 16.19 -20.31
N VAL A 110 -2.00 15.46 -19.53
CA VAL A 110 -1.79 15.23 -18.10
C VAL A 110 -0.79 14.10 -17.92
N LYS A 111 0.26 14.32 -17.15
CA LYS A 111 1.21 13.25 -16.82
C LYS A 111 0.59 12.27 -15.84
N HIS A 112 0.83 10.99 -16.02
CA HIS A 112 0.35 9.93 -15.11
C HIS A 112 1.45 8.93 -14.78
N LEU A 113 1.21 8.12 -13.76
CA LEU A 113 2.10 7.02 -13.39
C LEU A 113 1.93 5.88 -14.39
N ILE A 114 3.05 5.37 -14.92
CA ILE A 114 3.04 4.21 -15.82
C ILE A 114 2.84 2.95 -14.99
N HIS A 115 1.78 2.21 -15.27
CA HIS A 115 1.40 0.99 -14.55
C HIS A 115 1.81 -0.31 -15.24
N GLU A 116 2.03 -0.28 -16.55
CA GLU A 116 2.42 -1.44 -17.35
C GLU A 116 3.61 -1.09 -18.25
N GLY A 117 4.54 -1.99 -18.38
CA GLY A 117 5.71 -1.88 -19.24
C GLY A 117 6.19 -3.26 -19.69
N PRO A 118 7.23 -3.33 -20.56
CA PRO A 118 7.71 -4.60 -21.08
C PRO A 118 8.11 -5.63 -20.02
N ASP A 119 8.64 -5.12 -18.89
CA ASP A 119 9.24 -5.96 -17.84
C ASP A 119 8.56 -5.80 -16.47
N PHE A 120 7.46 -5.06 -16.39
CA PHE A 120 6.75 -4.84 -15.14
C PHE A 120 5.25 -4.62 -15.35
N CYS A 121 4.50 -4.97 -14.31
CA CYS A 121 3.09 -4.65 -14.15
C CYS A 121 2.83 -4.27 -12.70
N SER A 122 2.32 -3.08 -12.47
CA SER A 122 2.02 -2.63 -11.11
C SER A 122 0.71 -3.23 -10.60
N SER A 123 0.54 -3.26 -9.29
CA SER A 123 -0.72 -3.67 -8.67
C SER A 123 -1.86 -2.65 -8.87
N GLY A 124 -1.63 -1.51 -9.52
CA GLY A 124 -2.65 -0.49 -9.75
C GLY A 124 -3.33 -0.02 -8.47
N HIS A 125 -2.56 0.24 -7.41
CA HIS A 125 -3.14 0.64 -6.12
C HIS A 125 -3.70 2.06 -6.15
N LEU A 126 -2.94 3.01 -6.69
CA LEU A 126 -3.29 4.42 -6.81
C LEU A 126 -3.09 4.88 -8.24
N TYR A 127 -3.98 5.73 -8.74
CA TYR A 127 -3.79 6.39 -10.04
C TYR A 127 -3.35 7.83 -9.81
N LEU A 128 -2.06 8.08 -9.99
CA LEU A 128 -1.41 9.36 -9.73
C LEU A 128 -1.29 10.15 -11.01
N THR A 129 -1.85 11.36 -11.02
CA THR A 129 -1.72 12.30 -12.14
C THR A 129 -0.96 13.55 -11.71
N ARG A 130 -0.32 14.21 -12.67
CA ARG A 130 0.36 15.49 -12.47
C ARG A 130 0.01 16.43 -13.61
N ILE A 131 -0.40 17.64 -13.26
CA ILE A 131 -0.68 18.69 -14.25
C ILE A 131 0.54 19.60 -14.35
N PRO A 132 1.29 19.57 -15.45
CA PRO A 132 2.49 20.39 -15.59
C PRO A 132 2.20 21.87 -15.50
N GLY A 133 3.06 22.61 -14.81
CA GLY A 133 3.03 24.08 -14.77
C GLY A 133 2.04 24.72 -13.81
N ILE A 134 1.21 23.95 -13.10
CA ILE A 134 0.33 24.50 -12.07
C ILE A 134 1.03 24.66 -10.72
N THR A 135 0.58 25.61 -9.94
CA THR A 135 1.00 25.80 -8.55
C THR A 135 0.22 24.87 -7.60
N THR A 136 0.67 24.80 -6.33
CA THR A 136 -0.05 24.09 -5.27
C THR A 136 -1.45 24.65 -5.06
N ASP A 137 -1.63 25.97 -5.14
CA ASP A 137 -2.92 26.62 -4.94
C ASP A 137 -3.88 26.30 -6.11
N GLN A 138 -3.39 26.35 -7.36
CA GLN A 138 -4.16 25.93 -8.53
C GLN A 138 -4.57 24.46 -8.47
N ARG A 139 -3.66 23.58 -8.00
CA ARG A 139 -4.02 22.18 -7.74
C ARG A 139 -5.16 22.08 -6.73
N GLN A 140 -5.09 22.87 -5.64
CA GLN A 140 -6.15 22.86 -4.62
C GLN A 140 -7.49 23.35 -5.19
N GLU A 141 -7.50 24.37 -6.02
CA GLU A 141 -8.70 24.82 -6.73
C GLU A 141 -9.30 23.75 -7.63
N ILE A 142 -8.45 23.00 -8.35
CA ILE A 142 -8.90 21.87 -9.20
C ILE A 142 -9.54 20.78 -8.34
N ILE A 143 -8.92 20.40 -7.22
CA ILE A 143 -9.47 19.40 -6.29
C ILE A 143 -10.85 19.83 -5.78
N VAL A 144 -11.03 21.11 -5.43
CA VAL A 144 -12.33 21.63 -4.99
C VAL A 144 -13.38 21.53 -6.12
N LYS A 145 -13.03 21.96 -7.34
CA LYS A 145 -13.94 21.89 -8.49
C LYS A 145 -14.33 20.44 -8.83
N LEU A 146 -13.39 19.53 -8.81
CA LEU A 146 -13.69 18.10 -9.01
C LEU A 146 -14.65 17.57 -7.94
N ALA A 147 -14.45 17.94 -6.69
CA ALA A 147 -15.35 17.57 -5.60
C ALA A 147 -16.77 18.14 -5.78
N GLU A 148 -16.89 19.39 -6.25
CA GLU A 148 -18.19 20.03 -6.59
C GLU A 148 -18.91 19.31 -7.74
N MET A 149 -18.15 18.69 -8.64
CA MET A 149 -18.66 17.85 -9.73
C MET A 149 -18.93 16.40 -9.32
N GLY A 150 -18.69 16.04 -8.03
CA GLY A 150 -18.90 14.68 -7.52
C GLY A 150 -17.68 13.75 -7.62
N VAL A 151 -16.53 14.22 -8.12
CA VAL A 151 -15.32 13.44 -8.26
C VAL A 151 -14.44 13.61 -7.02
N SER A 152 -14.32 12.56 -6.20
CA SER A 152 -13.48 12.57 -4.98
C SER A 152 -12.04 12.26 -5.33
N THR A 153 -11.17 13.26 -5.24
CA THR A 153 -9.73 13.14 -5.47
C THR A 153 -8.93 13.26 -4.17
N ASN A 154 -7.63 12.91 -4.23
CA ASN A 154 -6.73 12.99 -3.08
C ASN A 154 -5.32 13.38 -3.53
N VAL A 155 -4.38 13.47 -2.58
CA VAL A 155 -2.95 13.67 -2.83
C VAL A 155 -2.14 12.62 -2.08
N HIS A 156 -1.52 11.68 -2.78
CA HIS A 156 -0.71 10.62 -2.21
C HIS A 156 0.77 10.75 -2.61
N TYR A 157 1.65 11.35 -1.76
CA TYR A 157 1.36 11.88 -0.43
C TYR A 157 2.10 13.21 -0.22
N LYS A 158 1.72 13.95 0.83
CA LYS A 158 2.55 15.06 1.30
C LYS A 158 3.92 14.51 1.74
N PRO A 159 5.05 15.03 1.24
CA PRO A 159 6.39 14.54 1.58
C PRO A 159 6.67 14.55 3.08
N LEU A 160 7.35 13.51 3.58
CA LEU A 160 7.69 13.40 5.01
C LEU A 160 8.41 14.63 5.58
N PRO A 161 9.38 15.28 4.87
CA PRO A 161 10.02 16.49 5.37
C PRO A 161 9.07 17.66 5.65
N MET A 162 7.86 17.63 5.06
CA MET A 162 6.82 18.64 5.31
C MET A 162 5.91 18.31 6.50
N MET A 163 6.02 17.11 7.08
CA MET A 163 5.24 16.67 8.24
C MET A 163 5.89 17.12 9.54
N THR A 164 5.07 17.52 10.53
CA THR A 164 5.54 18.07 11.81
C THR A 164 6.52 17.14 12.53
N ALA A 165 6.21 15.85 12.59
CA ALA A 165 7.06 14.86 13.25
C ALA A 165 8.46 14.76 12.64
N TYR A 166 8.57 14.86 11.32
CA TYR A 166 9.85 14.73 10.60
C TYR A 166 10.65 16.03 10.56
N LYS A 167 9.97 17.19 10.57
CA LYS A 167 10.62 18.50 10.79
C LYS A 167 11.35 18.55 12.13
N ALA A 168 10.86 17.84 13.15
CA ALA A 168 11.51 17.77 14.45
C ALA A 168 12.89 17.07 14.39
N TYR A 169 13.17 16.28 13.34
CA TYR A 169 14.50 15.70 13.08
C TYR A 169 15.41 16.61 12.25
N GLY A 170 14.99 17.85 11.96
CA GLY A 170 15.75 18.82 11.19
C GLY A 170 15.62 18.66 9.66
N TRP A 171 14.66 17.87 9.18
CA TRP A 171 14.45 17.71 7.74
C TRP A 171 13.74 18.92 7.15
N ASP A 172 14.25 19.44 6.03
CA ASP A 172 13.62 20.51 5.25
C ASP A 172 13.26 19.98 3.85
N ILE A 173 12.10 20.37 3.33
CA ILE A 173 11.66 20.00 1.99
C ILE A 173 12.58 20.54 0.89
N GLN A 174 13.31 21.62 1.15
CA GLN A 174 14.27 22.21 0.21
C GLN A 174 15.44 21.25 -0.10
N ASP A 175 15.76 20.35 0.82
CA ASP A 175 16.76 19.30 0.61
C ASP A 175 16.25 18.16 -0.29
N PHE A 176 14.94 18.14 -0.59
CA PHE A 176 14.26 17.12 -1.38
C PHE A 176 13.49 17.70 -2.56
N PRO A 177 14.16 18.43 -3.49
CA PRO A 177 13.48 19.16 -4.56
C PRO A 177 12.65 18.26 -5.49
N ASN A 178 13.09 17.04 -5.77
CA ASN A 178 12.35 16.09 -6.60
C ASN A 178 11.05 15.64 -5.93
N ALA A 179 11.05 15.44 -4.61
CA ALA A 179 9.85 15.07 -3.87
C ALA A 179 8.84 16.22 -3.86
N PHE A 180 9.31 17.46 -3.72
CA PHE A 180 8.45 18.63 -3.81
C PHE A 180 7.89 18.83 -5.23
N ASP A 181 8.74 18.71 -6.26
CA ASP A 181 8.31 18.81 -7.67
C ASP A 181 7.24 17.77 -8.01
N TYR A 182 7.36 16.56 -7.47
CA TYR A 182 6.33 15.54 -7.67
C TYR A 182 5.03 15.87 -6.93
N TYR A 183 5.13 16.35 -5.69
CA TYR A 183 3.99 16.61 -4.82
C TYR A 183 3.16 17.84 -5.22
N HIS A 184 3.79 18.96 -5.62
CA HIS A 184 3.12 20.26 -5.70
C HIS A 184 1.97 20.32 -6.70
N ASN A 185 2.01 19.49 -7.73
CA ASN A 185 0.99 19.42 -8.80
C ASN A 185 0.34 18.03 -8.93
N LEU A 186 0.46 17.20 -7.90
CA LEU A 186 -0.07 15.84 -7.84
C LEU A 186 -1.55 15.81 -7.49
N ILE A 187 -2.36 15.11 -8.27
CA ILE A 187 -3.75 14.76 -7.97
C ILE A 187 -3.90 13.24 -8.14
N THR A 188 -4.51 12.58 -7.17
CA THR A 188 -4.84 11.16 -7.26
C THR A 188 -6.30 11.01 -7.64
N LEU A 189 -6.57 10.37 -8.78
CA LEU A 189 -7.91 10.05 -9.22
C LEU A 189 -8.47 8.84 -8.46
N PRO A 190 -9.82 8.73 -8.33
CA PRO A 190 -10.44 7.59 -7.68
C PRO A 190 -10.13 6.30 -8.47
N LEU A 191 -9.66 5.26 -7.76
CA LEU A 191 -9.38 3.96 -8.37
C LEU A 191 -9.77 2.84 -7.42
N HIS A 192 -10.95 2.25 -7.64
CA HIS A 192 -11.43 1.08 -6.92
C HIS A 192 -12.35 0.23 -7.79
N THR A 193 -12.49 -1.04 -7.45
CA THR A 193 -13.18 -2.03 -8.28
C THR A 193 -14.70 -1.91 -8.30
N CYS A 194 -15.28 -1.02 -7.50
CA CYS A 194 -16.72 -0.71 -7.50
C CYS A 194 -17.10 0.42 -8.48
N LEU A 195 -16.12 1.10 -9.10
CA LEU A 195 -16.43 2.07 -10.16
C LEU A 195 -17.02 1.34 -11.35
N THR A 196 -18.16 1.82 -11.83
CA THR A 196 -18.74 1.41 -13.12
C THR A 196 -17.96 2.01 -14.27
N ASP A 197 -18.24 1.60 -15.49
CA ASP A 197 -17.61 2.25 -16.65
C ASP A 197 -18.12 3.68 -16.86
N GLU A 198 -19.36 3.96 -16.49
CA GLU A 198 -19.96 5.30 -16.50
C GLU A 198 -19.26 6.21 -15.47
N ASP A 199 -19.05 5.74 -14.23
CA ASP A 199 -18.30 6.49 -13.22
C ASP A 199 -16.89 6.84 -13.69
N VAL A 200 -16.24 5.92 -14.41
CA VAL A 200 -14.87 6.14 -14.95
C VAL A 200 -14.87 7.14 -16.10
N ASP A 201 -15.92 7.13 -16.93
CA ASP A 201 -16.07 8.05 -18.06
C ASP A 201 -16.47 9.46 -17.58
N ASP A 202 -17.06 9.59 -16.39
CA ASP A 202 -17.41 10.88 -15.76
C ASP A 202 -16.21 11.56 -15.05
N VAL A 203 -15.12 10.83 -14.77
CA VAL A 203 -13.91 11.35 -14.12
C VAL A 203 -12.99 12.05 -15.12
#